data_057a7f50206eeacd104cef44203c38ab
#
_entry.id   057a7f50206eeacd104cef44203c38ab
#
_cell.length_a   1.000
_cell.length_b   1.000
_cell.length_c   1.000
_cell.angle_alpha   90.00
_cell.angle_beta   90.00
_cell.angle_gamma   90.00
#
_symmetry.space_group_name_H-M   'P 1'
#
loop_
_entity.id
_entity.type
_entity.pdbx_description
1 polymer ?
#
loop_
_entity_poly.entity_id
_entity_poly.type
_entity_poly.pdbx_seq_one_letter_code
_entity_poly.pdbx_strand_id
1 'polypeptide(L)'
;HTQALSLRFYDINPVGKITTRVTNDVEALSEMFSGILVKLFKNFIKIIGLATVMLSINVKLALLAFIVLPFVVIITIIFKKISRATYRVTRSKIAMLNAYLSEHISGMKVIQIFAKEVSKYDEFEKKSLELYNANYREMMVFAVFRPIIYFISIIALVTVIGTGSHAFLNGTITIGTLYIFIQYISSFFDPIQELAEQFGTLQSSIASAEKIFTLLDEKPQIVNPSNPIPVKEGINKIEFKHVWFAYDNENYILRDVSFTINPGEKVAFVGATGAGKSSILNLIGRYYDIQKGEILIDGINIKD
;
A
#
# COMPACT_ATOMS: atom_id res chain seq x y z
N HIS A 1 -12.07 5.48 -14.26
CA HIS A 1 -10.77 5.46 -14.93
C HIS A 1 -10.34 4.05 -15.32
N THR A 2 -10.28 3.08 -14.39
CA THR A 2 -9.84 1.70 -14.69
C THR A 2 -10.61 1.06 -15.82
N GLN A 3 -11.95 1.25 -15.89
CA GLN A 3 -12.80 0.72 -16.97
C GLN A 3 -12.50 1.30 -18.35
N ALA A 4 -11.84 2.45 -18.41
CA ALA A 4 -11.45 3.09 -19.68
C ALA A 4 -10.06 2.64 -20.17
N LEU A 5 -9.34 1.83 -19.38
CA LEU A 5 -8.03 1.31 -19.76
C LEU A 5 -8.15 0.17 -20.79
N SER A 6 -7.15 0.07 -21.67
CA SER A 6 -7.10 -0.95 -22.70
C SER A 6 -6.98 -2.36 -22.14
N LEU A 7 -7.40 -3.38 -22.89
CA LEU A 7 -7.31 -4.80 -22.49
C LEU A 7 -5.87 -5.21 -22.19
N ARG A 8 -4.88 -4.65 -22.89
CA ARG A 8 -3.46 -4.89 -22.64
C ARG A 8 -3.04 -4.57 -21.20
N PHE A 9 -3.64 -3.55 -20.59
CA PHE A 9 -3.37 -3.24 -19.18
C PHE A 9 -3.79 -4.39 -18.26
N TYR A 10 -4.94 -5.02 -18.54
CA TYR A 10 -5.46 -6.15 -17.77
C TYR A 10 -4.69 -7.45 -18.01
N ASP A 11 -4.13 -7.64 -19.20
CA ASP A 11 -3.26 -8.80 -19.48
C ASP A 11 -1.97 -8.77 -18.64
N ILE A 12 -1.41 -7.56 -18.43
CA ILE A 12 -0.16 -7.37 -17.67
C ILE A 12 -0.43 -7.29 -16.16
N ASN A 13 -1.61 -6.77 -15.75
CA ASN A 13 -1.96 -6.57 -14.36
C ASN A 13 -3.08 -7.54 -13.93
N PRO A 14 -2.77 -8.54 -13.08
CA PRO A 14 -3.80 -9.47 -12.58
C PRO A 14 -4.97 -8.72 -11.92
N VAL A 15 -6.19 -9.17 -12.16
CA VAL A 15 -7.44 -8.54 -11.65
C VAL A 15 -7.39 -8.38 -10.13
N GLY A 16 -6.88 -9.36 -9.40
CA GLY A 16 -6.72 -9.27 -7.94
C GLY A 16 -5.85 -8.10 -7.48
N LYS A 17 -4.78 -7.77 -8.24
CA LYS A 17 -3.92 -6.61 -7.96
C LYS A 17 -4.67 -5.29 -8.16
N ILE A 18 -5.48 -5.20 -9.21
CA ILE A 18 -6.30 -4.01 -9.51
C ILE A 18 -7.37 -3.85 -8.43
N THR A 19 -8.07 -4.93 -8.09
CA THR A 19 -9.08 -4.94 -7.02
C THR A 19 -8.49 -4.44 -5.70
N THR A 20 -7.32 -4.97 -5.29
CA THR A 20 -6.64 -4.54 -4.05
C THR A 20 -6.32 -3.04 -4.07
N ARG A 21 -5.93 -2.48 -5.23
CA ARG A 21 -5.67 -1.04 -5.36
C ARG A 21 -6.94 -0.20 -5.19
N VAL A 22 -8.06 -0.65 -5.79
CA VAL A 22 -9.33 0.10 -5.77
C VAL A 22 -10.05 -0.06 -4.41
N THR A 23 -9.77 -1.10 -3.65
CA THR A 23 -10.37 -1.35 -2.32
C THR A 23 -9.40 -0.99 -1.20
N ASN A 24 -8.45 -1.85 -0.90
CA ASN A 24 -7.60 -1.75 0.29
C ASN A 24 -6.66 -0.53 0.27
N ASP A 25 -6.08 -0.18 -0.90
CA ASP A 25 -5.20 0.99 -0.98
C ASP A 25 -6.02 2.30 -0.85
N VAL A 26 -7.27 2.33 -1.36
CA VAL A 26 -8.18 3.48 -1.19
C VAL A 26 -8.63 3.58 0.27
N GLU A 27 -8.92 2.46 0.96
CA GLU A 27 -9.25 2.45 2.39
C GLU A 27 -8.08 2.97 3.22
N ALA A 28 -6.85 2.51 2.94
CA ALA A 28 -5.65 3.02 3.61
C ALA A 28 -5.44 4.53 3.39
N LEU A 29 -5.80 5.05 2.21
CA LEU A 29 -5.77 6.49 1.93
C LEU A 29 -6.86 7.25 2.70
N SER A 30 -8.06 6.70 2.76
CA SER A 30 -9.17 7.25 3.55
C SER A 30 -8.81 7.31 5.04
N GLU A 31 -8.24 6.24 5.60
CA GLU A 31 -7.76 6.22 6.99
C GLU A 31 -6.65 7.25 7.24
N MET A 32 -5.77 7.45 6.27
CA MET A 32 -4.73 8.47 6.35
C MET A 32 -5.33 9.86 6.55
N PHE A 33 -6.31 10.26 5.73
CA PHE A 33 -6.92 11.59 5.81
C PHE A 33 -7.85 11.75 7.01
N SER A 34 -8.69 10.76 7.29
CA SER A 34 -9.70 10.84 8.36
C SER A 34 -9.15 10.56 9.75
N GLY A 35 -8.12 9.73 9.87
CA GLY A 35 -7.57 9.28 11.14
C GLY A 35 -6.16 9.79 11.43
N ILE A 36 -5.19 9.40 10.58
CA ILE A 36 -3.77 9.60 10.86
C ILE A 36 -3.39 11.08 10.84
N LEU A 37 -3.73 11.81 9.78
CA LEU A 37 -3.40 13.22 9.65
C LEU A 37 -4.06 14.06 10.76
N VAL A 38 -5.30 13.76 11.11
CA VAL A 38 -6.02 14.43 12.20
C VAL A 38 -5.29 14.21 13.54
N LYS A 39 -4.88 12.97 13.83
CA LYS A 39 -4.11 12.66 15.05
C LYS A 39 -2.75 13.36 15.06
N LEU A 40 -2.04 13.36 13.93
CA LEU A 40 -0.75 14.04 13.81
C LEU A 40 -0.90 15.55 14.07
N PHE A 41 -1.89 16.18 13.45
CA PHE A 41 -2.17 17.61 13.61
C PHE A 41 -2.55 17.94 15.06
N LYS A 42 -3.48 17.17 15.65
CA LYS A 42 -3.88 17.30 17.06
C LYS A 42 -2.68 17.23 18.00
N ASN A 43 -1.83 16.20 17.84
CA ASN A 43 -0.68 15.99 18.70
C ASN A 43 0.39 17.07 18.52
N PHE A 44 0.62 17.52 17.28
CA PHE A 44 1.54 18.61 16.98
C PHE A 44 1.09 19.93 17.65
N ILE A 45 -0.19 20.28 17.48
CA ILE A 45 -0.76 21.47 18.13
C ILE A 45 -0.69 21.35 19.66
N LYS A 46 -1.00 20.17 20.22
CA LYS A 46 -0.92 19.92 21.66
C LYS A 46 0.49 20.09 22.20
N ILE A 47 1.53 19.56 21.51
CA ILE A 47 2.92 19.73 21.90
C ILE A 47 3.33 21.21 21.89
N ILE A 48 3.05 21.90 20.78
CA ILE A 48 3.38 23.33 20.67
C ILE A 48 2.63 24.17 21.71
N GLY A 49 1.33 23.92 21.90
CA GLY A 49 0.52 24.62 22.87
C GLY A 49 1.03 24.44 24.30
N LEU A 50 1.30 23.19 24.71
CA LEU A 50 1.86 22.88 26.02
C LEU A 50 3.25 23.51 26.21
N ALA A 51 4.13 23.41 25.19
CA ALA A 51 5.46 24.02 25.24
C ALA A 51 5.39 25.54 25.40
N THR A 52 4.49 26.21 24.63
CA THR A 52 4.31 27.66 24.68
C THR A 52 3.80 28.08 26.06
N VAL A 53 2.80 27.38 26.61
CA VAL A 53 2.25 27.70 27.93
C VAL A 53 3.29 27.45 29.03
N MET A 54 4.04 26.36 28.99
CA MET A 54 5.11 26.07 29.96
C MET A 54 6.18 27.16 29.95
N LEU A 55 6.62 27.62 28.75
CA LEU A 55 7.58 28.70 28.59
C LEU A 55 7.05 30.05 29.09
N SER A 56 5.77 30.32 28.87
CA SER A 56 5.15 31.58 29.32
C SER A 56 5.01 31.67 30.86
N ILE A 57 4.83 30.52 31.54
CA ILE A 57 4.70 30.48 33.00
C ILE A 57 6.06 30.56 33.69
N ASN A 58 7.02 29.72 33.29
CA ASN A 58 8.39 29.73 33.85
C ASN A 58 9.38 29.09 32.93
N VAL A 59 10.24 29.91 32.27
CA VAL A 59 11.22 29.48 31.31
C VAL A 59 12.24 28.48 31.89
N LYS A 60 12.70 28.68 33.13
CA LYS A 60 13.70 27.80 33.76
C LYS A 60 13.15 26.40 33.97
N LEU A 61 11.93 26.28 34.55
CA LEU A 61 11.30 24.97 34.74
C LEU A 61 10.96 24.29 33.40
N ALA A 62 10.51 25.06 32.40
CA ALA A 62 10.22 24.52 31.07
C ALA A 62 11.48 23.98 30.39
N LEU A 63 12.59 24.69 30.40
CA LEU A 63 13.85 24.21 29.81
C LEU A 63 14.39 22.96 30.54
N LEU A 64 14.24 22.88 31.86
CA LEU A 64 14.59 21.68 32.63
C LEU A 64 13.73 20.47 32.22
N ALA A 65 12.42 20.68 32.04
CA ALA A 65 11.53 19.64 31.54
C ALA A 65 11.90 19.20 30.10
N PHE A 66 12.33 20.12 29.26
CA PHE A 66 12.70 19.83 27.86
C PHE A 66 14.08 19.22 27.68
N ILE A 67 14.94 19.19 28.71
CA ILE A 67 16.29 18.62 28.64
C ILE A 67 16.27 17.11 28.32
N VAL A 68 15.14 16.46 28.62
CA VAL A 68 14.95 15.02 28.31
C VAL A 68 14.48 14.76 26.86
N LEU A 69 14.01 15.79 26.13
CA LEU A 69 13.48 15.60 24.78
C LEU A 69 14.50 15.01 23.78
N PRO A 70 15.77 15.45 23.75
CA PRO A 70 16.76 14.82 22.88
C PRO A 70 16.88 13.32 23.07
N PHE A 71 16.80 12.85 24.34
CA PHE A 71 16.84 11.42 24.65
C PHE A 71 15.60 10.69 24.13
N VAL A 72 14.42 11.30 24.28
CA VAL A 72 13.17 10.76 23.71
C VAL A 72 13.28 10.61 22.20
N VAL A 73 13.78 11.65 21.51
CA VAL A 73 13.98 11.61 20.05
C VAL A 73 14.93 10.50 19.63
N ILE A 74 16.08 10.36 20.32
CA ILE A 74 17.06 9.31 20.04
C ILE A 74 16.44 7.92 20.20
N ILE A 75 15.75 7.68 21.33
CA ILE A 75 15.08 6.41 21.62
C ILE A 75 13.99 6.12 20.59
N THR A 76 13.23 7.13 20.18
CA THR A 76 12.20 6.99 19.14
C THR A 76 12.80 6.58 17.79
N ILE A 77 13.95 7.17 17.40
CA ILE A 77 14.64 6.81 16.16
C ILE A 77 15.16 5.35 16.23
N ILE A 78 15.73 4.96 17.36
CA ILE A 78 16.20 3.58 17.58
C ILE A 78 15.01 2.61 17.52
N PHE A 79 13.94 2.90 18.25
CA PHE A 79 12.69 2.12 18.22
C PHE A 79 12.16 1.95 16.81
N LYS A 80 12.03 3.03 16.03
CA LYS A 80 11.57 3.00 14.65
C LYS A 80 12.42 2.05 13.78
N LYS A 81 13.74 2.07 13.93
CA LYS A 81 14.64 1.21 13.17
C LYS A 81 14.45 -0.27 13.52
N ILE A 82 14.36 -0.58 14.81
CA ILE A 82 14.20 -1.95 15.31
C ILE A 82 12.81 -2.48 14.97
N SER A 83 11.75 -1.70 15.23
CA SER A 83 10.36 -2.06 14.93
C SER A 83 10.16 -2.36 13.44
N ARG A 84 10.73 -1.55 12.53
CA ARG A 84 10.68 -1.82 11.09
C ARG A 84 11.39 -3.12 10.70
N ALA A 85 12.49 -3.46 11.35
CA ALA A 85 13.23 -4.69 11.07
C ALA A 85 12.44 -5.92 11.52
N THR A 86 11.91 -5.92 12.76
CA THR A 86 11.09 -7.01 13.30
C THR A 86 9.80 -7.18 12.51
N TYR A 87 9.09 -6.10 12.19
CA TYR A 87 7.88 -6.14 11.36
C TYR A 87 8.10 -6.82 10.01
N ARG A 88 9.20 -6.53 9.31
CA ARG A 88 9.52 -7.19 8.04
C ARG A 88 9.73 -8.70 8.20
N VAL A 89 10.38 -9.11 9.29
CA VAL A 89 10.57 -10.55 9.59
C VAL A 89 9.23 -11.22 9.84
N THR A 90 8.38 -10.62 10.68
CA THR A 90 7.03 -11.14 10.97
C THR A 90 6.20 -11.27 9.69
N ARG A 91 6.19 -10.25 8.82
CA ARG A 91 5.46 -10.30 7.54
C ARG A 91 5.98 -11.39 6.60
N SER A 92 7.31 -11.60 6.56
CA SER A 92 7.90 -12.69 5.79
C SER A 92 7.46 -14.06 6.31
N LYS A 93 7.42 -14.25 7.65
CA LYS A 93 6.98 -15.52 8.26
C LYS A 93 5.48 -15.77 8.04
N ILE A 94 4.64 -14.73 8.11
CA ILE A 94 3.20 -14.83 7.75
C ILE A 94 3.05 -15.29 6.29
N ALA A 95 3.78 -14.66 5.35
CA ALA A 95 3.72 -15.01 3.95
C ALA A 95 4.15 -16.47 3.70
N MET A 96 5.23 -16.92 4.35
CA MET A 96 5.71 -18.31 4.26
C MET A 96 4.68 -19.30 4.81
N LEU A 97 4.04 -19.01 5.95
CA LEU A 97 3.02 -19.87 6.54
C LEU A 97 1.76 -19.93 5.66
N ASN A 98 1.32 -18.79 5.13
CA ASN A 98 0.15 -18.75 4.24
C ASN A 98 0.42 -19.49 2.92
N ALA A 99 1.60 -19.36 2.34
CA ALA A 99 1.99 -20.13 1.14
C ALA A 99 1.97 -21.64 1.42
N TYR A 100 2.55 -22.05 2.56
CA TYR A 100 2.54 -23.43 3.00
C TYR A 100 1.11 -23.99 3.17
N LEU A 101 0.25 -23.25 3.85
CA LEU A 101 -1.16 -23.63 4.03
C LEU A 101 -1.91 -23.75 2.71
N SER A 102 -1.74 -22.77 1.81
CA SER A 102 -2.39 -22.76 0.50
C SER A 102 -1.97 -23.96 -0.34
N GLU A 103 -0.67 -24.27 -0.38
CA GLU A 103 -0.12 -25.42 -1.10
C GLU A 103 -0.67 -26.74 -0.55
N HIS A 104 -0.62 -26.93 0.78
CA HIS A 104 -0.98 -28.19 1.40
C HIS A 104 -2.51 -28.42 1.45
N ILE A 105 -3.31 -27.37 1.60
CA ILE A 105 -4.77 -27.47 1.51
C ILE A 105 -5.17 -27.84 0.07
N SER A 106 -4.57 -27.21 -0.93
CA SER A 106 -4.82 -27.53 -2.34
C SER A 106 -4.33 -28.93 -2.71
N GLY A 107 -3.21 -29.36 -2.11
CA GLY A 107 -2.61 -30.69 -2.30
C GLY A 107 -3.08 -31.76 -1.32
N MET A 108 -4.12 -31.53 -0.51
CA MET A 108 -4.54 -32.43 0.57
C MET A 108 -4.77 -33.87 0.11
N LYS A 109 -5.38 -34.05 -1.06
CA LYS A 109 -5.60 -35.37 -1.64
C LYS A 109 -4.30 -36.16 -1.82
N VAL A 110 -3.24 -35.50 -2.24
CA VAL A 110 -1.92 -36.15 -2.42
C VAL A 110 -1.32 -36.52 -1.06
N ILE A 111 -1.42 -35.63 -0.06
CA ILE A 111 -0.92 -35.88 1.29
C ILE A 111 -1.60 -37.12 1.89
N GLN A 112 -2.93 -37.24 1.74
CA GLN A 112 -3.72 -38.40 2.23
C GLN A 112 -3.38 -39.69 1.49
N ILE A 113 -3.25 -39.65 0.14
CA ILE A 113 -2.89 -40.86 -0.63
C ILE A 113 -1.55 -41.45 -0.19
N PHE A 114 -0.58 -40.56 0.16
CA PHE A 114 0.76 -40.98 0.60
C PHE A 114 0.88 -41.10 2.14
N ALA A 115 -0.21 -40.98 2.91
CA ALA A 115 -0.27 -41.02 4.37
C ALA A 115 0.84 -40.17 5.04
N LYS A 116 0.98 -38.89 4.58
CA LYS A 116 2.03 -37.95 5.05
C LYS A 116 1.52 -36.87 6.00
N GLU A 117 0.31 -37.03 6.56
CA GLU A 117 -0.35 -36.04 7.41
C GLU A 117 0.51 -35.64 8.61
N VAL A 118 1.06 -36.62 9.32
CA VAL A 118 1.90 -36.38 10.51
C VAL A 118 3.16 -35.59 10.14
N SER A 119 3.87 -36.01 9.08
CA SER A 119 5.08 -35.32 8.63
C SER A 119 4.81 -33.88 8.22
N LYS A 120 3.64 -33.62 7.56
CA LYS A 120 3.24 -32.26 7.17
C LYS A 120 2.74 -31.43 8.34
N TYR A 121 2.17 -32.06 9.34
CA TYR A 121 1.84 -31.38 10.60
C TYR A 121 3.10 -30.91 11.33
N ASP A 122 4.14 -31.76 11.44
CA ASP A 122 5.41 -31.40 12.07
C ASP A 122 6.11 -30.22 11.34
N GLU A 123 6.03 -30.21 9.99
CA GLU A 123 6.53 -29.06 9.21
C GLU A 123 5.72 -27.79 9.48
N PHE A 124 4.42 -27.90 9.59
CA PHE A 124 3.52 -26.78 9.92
C PHE A 124 3.84 -26.24 11.32
N GLU A 125 4.00 -27.13 12.31
CA GLU A 125 4.33 -26.73 13.69
C GLU A 125 5.62 -25.94 13.75
N LYS A 126 6.67 -26.37 13.04
CA LYS A 126 7.94 -25.61 12.94
C LYS A 126 7.75 -24.22 12.35
N LYS A 127 7.01 -24.08 11.25
CA LYS A 127 6.73 -22.79 10.64
C LYS A 127 5.87 -21.88 11.52
N SER A 128 4.91 -22.48 12.24
CA SER A 128 4.08 -21.78 13.21
C SER A 128 4.91 -21.28 14.39
N LEU A 129 5.85 -22.09 14.90
CA LEU A 129 6.77 -21.71 15.96
C LEU A 129 7.72 -20.57 15.51
N GLU A 130 8.20 -20.61 14.27
CA GLU A 130 8.99 -19.51 13.69
C GLU A 130 8.20 -18.20 13.62
N LEU A 131 6.92 -18.25 13.23
CA LEU A 131 6.03 -17.09 13.25
C LEU A 131 5.77 -16.60 14.67
N TYR A 132 5.51 -17.52 15.61
CA TYR A 132 5.36 -17.18 17.03
C TYR A 132 6.57 -16.41 17.55
N ASN A 133 7.78 -16.91 17.30
CA ASN A 133 9.01 -16.25 17.73
C ASN A 133 9.22 -14.88 17.08
N ALA A 134 8.81 -14.71 15.82
CA ALA A 134 8.86 -13.42 15.13
C ALA A 134 7.88 -12.43 15.78
N ASN A 135 6.62 -12.83 16.00
CA ASN A 135 5.61 -12.03 16.69
C ASN A 135 6.03 -11.67 18.12
N TYR A 136 6.62 -12.62 18.86
CA TYR A 136 7.11 -12.37 20.21
C TYR A 136 8.20 -11.30 20.22
N ARG A 137 9.16 -11.35 19.30
CA ARG A 137 10.20 -10.33 19.17
C ARG A 137 9.61 -8.96 18.80
N GLU A 138 8.66 -8.92 17.88
CA GLU A 138 7.98 -7.68 17.51
C GLU A 138 7.24 -7.08 18.71
N MET A 139 6.47 -7.92 19.46
CA MET A 139 5.77 -7.49 20.66
C MET A 139 6.75 -6.97 21.73
N MET A 140 7.90 -7.62 21.92
CA MET A 140 8.92 -7.19 22.90
C MET A 140 9.50 -5.81 22.59
N VAL A 141 9.63 -5.45 21.32
CA VAL A 141 10.07 -4.09 20.93
C VAL A 141 9.10 -3.03 21.45
N PHE A 142 7.79 -3.26 21.31
CA PHE A 142 6.76 -2.35 21.85
C PHE A 142 6.68 -2.42 23.38
N ALA A 143 6.77 -3.61 23.95
CA ALA A 143 6.70 -3.82 25.39
C ALA A 143 7.87 -3.14 26.16
N VAL A 144 9.01 -2.94 25.50
CA VAL A 144 10.16 -2.24 26.09
C VAL A 144 10.11 -0.72 25.82
N PHE A 145 9.63 -0.32 24.66
CA PHE A 145 9.62 1.10 24.26
C PHE A 145 8.76 1.97 25.20
N ARG A 146 7.52 1.55 25.46
CA ARG A 146 6.58 2.34 26.30
C ARG A 146 7.11 2.56 27.72
N PRO A 147 7.57 1.55 28.46
CA PRO A 147 8.18 1.75 29.78
C PRO A 147 9.41 2.66 29.77
N ILE A 148 10.24 2.60 28.73
CA ILE A 148 11.41 3.49 28.61
C ILE A 148 10.97 4.95 28.51
N ILE A 149 10.00 5.27 27.63
CA ILE A 149 9.47 6.63 27.50
C ILE A 149 8.83 7.08 28.81
N TYR A 150 8.07 6.20 29.47
CA TYR A 150 7.48 6.49 30.78
C TYR A 150 8.56 6.77 31.83
N PHE A 151 9.64 5.97 31.88
CA PHE A 151 10.75 6.19 32.79
C PHE A 151 11.44 7.54 32.57
N ILE A 152 11.62 7.94 31.32
CA ILE A 152 12.15 9.28 30.98
C ILE A 152 11.21 10.39 31.44
N SER A 153 9.90 10.19 31.28
CA SER A 153 8.92 11.17 31.79
C SER A 153 8.96 11.32 33.30
N ILE A 154 9.20 10.24 34.04
CA ILE A 154 9.39 10.28 35.49
C ILE A 154 10.68 11.03 35.86
N ILE A 155 11.77 10.86 35.14
CA ILE A 155 13.02 11.63 35.35
C ILE A 155 12.75 13.12 35.16
N ALA A 156 12.04 13.52 34.09
CA ALA A 156 11.63 14.92 33.89
C ALA A 156 10.78 15.43 35.05
N LEU A 157 9.81 14.63 35.49
CA LEU A 157 8.92 14.96 36.59
C LEU A 157 9.68 15.17 37.91
N VAL A 158 10.54 14.23 38.29
CA VAL A 158 11.36 14.31 39.51
C VAL A 158 12.30 15.53 39.47
N THR A 159 12.90 15.81 38.30
CA THR A 159 13.76 16.99 38.12
C THR A 159 12.97 18.29 38.34
N VAL A 160 11.76 18.40 37.76
CA VAL A 160 10.92 19.59 37.91
C VAL A 160 10.36 19.70 39.32
N ILE A 161 9.98 18.61 39.98
CA ILE A 161 9.52 18.64 41.39
C ILE A 161 10.68 19.09 42.28
N GLY A 162 11.89 18.52 42.14
CA GLY A 162 13.01 18.89 42.98
C GLY A 162 13.40 20.36 42.85
N THR A 163 13.60 20.82 41.59
CA THR A 163 13.98 22.21 41.33
C THR A 163 12.83 23.18 41.60
N GLY A 164 11.59 22.80 41.29
CA GLY A 164 10.39 23.60 41.53
C GLY A 164 10.07 23.75 43.03
N SER A 165 10.26 22.66 43.82
CA SER A 165 10.09 22.76 45.29
C SER A 165 11.12 23.71 45.90
N HIS A 166 12.34 23.70 45.47
CA HIS A 166 13.37 24.65 45.90
C HIS A 166 12.99 26.09 45.51
N ALA A 167 12.50 26.30 44.28
CA ALA A 167 12.05 27.60 43.80
C ALA A 167 10.82 28.11 44.57
N PHE A 168 9.90 27.22 44.97
CA PHE A 168 8.76 27.53 45.82
C PHE A 168 9.20 27.97 47.23
N LEU A 169 10.12 27.22 47.86
CA LEU A 169 10.63 27.58 49.20
C LEU A 169 11.35 28.96 49.19
N ASN A 170 11.97 29.31 48.05
CA ASN A 170 12.60 30.61 47.86
C ASN A 170 11.61 31.73 47.43
N GLY A 171 10.30 31.43 47.36
CA GLY A 171 9.26 32.41 47.01
C GLY A 171 9.26 32.84 45.54
N THR A 172 9.99 32.15 44.65
CA THR A 172 10.11 32.53 43.21
C THR A 172 8.99 31.98 42.33
N ILE A 173 8.28 30.95 42.81
CA ILE A 173 7.09 30.37 42.14
C ILE A 173 6.01 30.06 43.18
N THR A 174 4.76 29.89 42.73
CA THR A 174 3.64 29.46 43.56
C THR A 174 3.47 27.94 43.54
N ILE A 175 2.78 27.36 44.53
CA ILE A 175 2.45 25.92 44.54
C ILE A 175 1.56 25.56 43.35
N GLY A 176 0.70 26.49 42.89
CA GLY A 176 -0.12 26.32 41.69
C GLY A 176 0.73 26.19 40.42
N THR A 177 1.82 26.97 40.30
CA THR A 177 2.79 26.85 39.21
C THR A 177 3.41 25.45 39.18
N LEU A 178 3.87 24.96 40.33
CA LEU A 178 4.46 23.62 40.42
C LEU A 178 3.45 22.53 40.03
N TYR A 179 2.23 22.61 40.52
CA TYR A 179 1.14 21.67 40.17
C TYR A 179 0.85 21.65 38.66
N ILE A 180 0.75 22.83 38.05
CA ILE A 180 0.53 22.93 36.59
C ILE A 180 1.67 22.30 35.80
N PHE A 181 2.92 22.48 36.20
CA PHE A 181 4.08 21.83 35.54
C PHE A 181 4.05 20.31 35.65
N ILE A 182 3.64 19.75 36.80
CA ILE A 182 3.46 18.30 36.97
C ILE A 182 2.44 17.77 35.96
N GLN A 183 1.29 18.44 35.83
CA GLN A 183 0.23 18.05 34.92
C GLN A 183 0.68 18.16 33.43
N TYR A 184 1.39 19.25 33.10
CA TYR A 184 1.85 19.47 31.73
C TYR A 184 2.94 18.51 31.31
N ILE A 185 3.88 18.15 32.19
CA ILE A 185 4.88 17.11 31.91
C ILE A 185 4.19 15.79 31.63
N SER A 186 3.26 15.35 32.46
CA SER A 186 2.51 14.11 32.27
C SER A 186 1.75 14.11 30.93
N SER A 187 1.17 15.25 30.52
CA SER A 187 0.41 15.39 29.27
C SER A 187 1.28 15.61 28.03
N PHE A 188 2.57 15.91 28.19
CA PHE A 188 3.48 16.26 27.10
C PHE A 188 4.08 15.03 26.39
N PHE A 189 4.30 13.94 27.12
CA PHE A 189 4.94 12.75 26.57
C PHE A 189 4.00 11.85 25.78
N ASP A 190 2.71 11.80 26.11
CA ASP A 190 1.71 11.01 25.38
C ASP A 190 1.63 11.36 23.88
N PRO A 191 1.51 12.65 23.47
CA PRO A 191 1.51 13.03 22.07
C PRO A 191 2.77 12.63 21.32
N ILE A 192 3.93 12.67 21.98
CA ILE A 192 5.21 12.28 21.35
C ILE A 192 5.21 10.78 21.05
N GLN A 193 4.72 9.96 21.99
CA GLN A 193 4.58 8.54 21.81
C GLN A 193 3.60 8.20 20.68
N GLU A 194 2.41 8.86 20.67
CA GLU A 194 1.42 8.69 19.60
C GLU A 194 1.99 9.05 18.23
N LEU A 195 2.74 10.15 18.11
CA LEU A 195 3.40 10.56 16.86
C LEU A 195 4.41 9.49 16.38
N ALA A 196 5.19 8.90 17.30
CA ALA A 196 6.13 7.86 16.97
C ALA A 196 5.44 6.59 16.41
N GLU A 197 4.32 6.20 17.02
CA GLU A 197 3.54 5.03 16.60
C GLU A 197 2.84 5.25 15.25
N GLN A 198 2.28 6.46 15.01
CA GLN A 198 1.55 6.79 13.77
C GLN A 198 2.45 6.92 12.53
N PHE A 199 3.75 7.18 12.72
CA PHE A 199 4.66 7.42 11.59
C PHE A 199 4.77 6.23 10.64
N GLY A 200 4.74 5.00 11.16
CA GLY A 200 4.80 3.79 10.35
C GLY A 200 3.56 3.62 9.46
N THR A 201 2.40 3.87 10.04
CA THR A 201 1.11 3.79 9.33
C THR A 201 1.02 4.88 8.26
N LEU A 202 1.45 6.11 8.57
CA LEU A 202 1.53 7.19 7.58
C LEU A 202 2.38 6.80 6.37
N GLN A 203 3.57 6.22 6.60
CA GLN A 203 4.47 5.78 5.52
C GLN A 203 3.82 4.69 4.65
N SER A 204 3.07 3.76 5.26
CA SER A 204 2.33 2.73 4.54
C SER A 204 1.22 3.34 3.68
N SER A 205 0.47 4.28 4.22
CA SER A 205 -0.61 4.96 3.50
C SER A 205 -0.10 5.82 2.34
N ILE A 206 1.07 6.47 2.49
CA ILE A 206 1.73 7.20 1.39
C ILE A 206 2.12 6.23 0.26
N ALA A 207 2.64 5.04 0.59
CA ALA A 207 2.96 4.04 -0.44
C ALA A 207 1.69 3.51 -1.15
N SER A 208 0.55 3.41 -0.45
CA SER A 208 -0.74 3.07 -1.07
C SER A 208 -1.24 4.21 -1.96
N ALA A 209 -1.08 5.48 -1.54
CA ALA A 209 -1.40 6.65 -2.36
C ALA A 209 -0.60 6.67 -3.68
N GLU A 210 0.71 6.41 -3.61
CA GLU A 210 1.58 6.33 -4.80
C GLU A 210 1.08 5.29 -5.81
N LYS A 211 0.66 4.11 -5.33
CA LYS A 211 0.10 3.07 -6.22
C LYS A 211 -1.21 3.50 -6.88
N ILE A 212 -2.06 4.24 -6.15
CA ILE A 212 -3.32 4.76 -6.69
C ILE A 212 -3.04 5.82 -7.75
N PHE A 213 -2.16 6.78 -7.46
CA PHE A 213 -1.79 7.82 -8.44
C PHE A 213 -1.11 7.23 -9.68
N THR A 214 -0.21 6.26 -9.51
CA THR A 214 0.37 5.52 -10.63
C THR A 214 -0.71 4.86 -11.50
N LEU A 215 -1.77 4.33 -10.89
CA LEU A 215 -2.90 3.76 -11.63
C LEU A 215 -3.72 4.84 -12.35
N LEU A 216 -3.91 6.01 -11.75
CA LEU A 216 -4.64 7.14 -12.34
C LEU A 216 -3.87 7.81 -13.47
N ASP A 217 -2.53 7.78 -13.41
CA ASP A 217 -1.65 8.33 -14.44
C ASP A 217 -1.54 7.42 -15.68
N GLU A 218 -1.98 6.15 -15.57
CA GLU A 218 -2.00 5.21 -16.70
C GLU A 218 -2.97 5.69 -17.77
N LYS A 219 -2.47 5.85 -19.00
CA LYS A 219 -3.28 6.37 -20.10
C LYS A 219 -3.89 5.26 -20.94
N PRO A 220 -5.16 5.36 -21.33
CA PRO A 220 -5.74 4.44 -22.31
C PRO A 220 -4.90 4.43 -23.59
N GLN A 221 -4.45 3.26 -24.02
CA GLN A 221 -3.65 3.13 -25.26
C GLN A 221 -4.53 3.21 -26.52
N ILE A 222 -5.78 2.76 -26.40
CA ILE A 222 -6.76 2.80 -27.49
C ILE A 222 -7.72 3.93 -27.16
N VAL A 223 -7.64 4.98 -27.98
CA VAL A 223 -8.47 6.17 -27.84
C VAL A 223 -9.29 6.32 -29.12
N ASN A 224 -10.56 6.68 -28.99
CA ASN A 224 -11.40 7.00 -30.12
C ASN A 224 -10.94 8.32 -30.74
N PRO A 225 -11.04 8.48 -32.07
CA PRO A 225 -10.76 9.75 -32.74
C PRO A 225 -11.72 10.84 -32.27
N SER A 226 -11.30 12.10 -32.36
CA SER A 226 -12.11 13.24 -31.93
C SER A 226 -13.41 13.39 -32.75
N ASN A 227 -13.40 12.94 -34.00
CA ASN A 227 -14.56 12.92 -34.91
C ASN A 227 -14.68 11.51 -35.50
N PRO A 228 -15.31 10.56 -34.80
CA PRO A 228 -15.46 9.21 -35.30
C PRO A 228 -16.39 9.17 -36.54
N ILE A 229 -16.01 8.40 -37.56
CA ILE A 229 -16.84 8.18 -38.74
C ILE A 229 -17.94 7.17 -38.36
N PRO A 230 -19.23 7.51 -38.50
CA PRO A 230 -20.31 6.60 -38.15
C PRO A 230 -20.32 5.39 -39.10
N VAL A 231 -20.29 4.20 -38.54
CA VAL A 231 -20.46 2.94 -39.28
C VAL A 231 -21.96 2.77 -39.58
N LYS A 232 -22.28 2.34 -40.80
CA LYS A 232 -23.68 2.06 -41.19
C LYS A 232 -24.23 0.91 -40.34
N GLU A 233 -25.47 1.03 -39.88
CA GLU A 233 -26.15 -0.07 -39.21
C GLU A 233 -26.39 -1.23 -40.16
N GLY A 234 -26.11 -2.45 -39.74
CA GLY A 234 -26.37 -3.66 -40.51
C GLY A 234 -25.20 -4.63 -40.57
N ILE A 235 -25.22 -5.50 -41.56
CA ILE A 235 -24.17 -6.49 -41.79
C ILE A 235 -23.11 -5.86 -42.69
N ASN A 236 -21.90 -5.66 -42.15
CA ASN A 236 -20.85 -4.88 -42.76
C ASN A 236 -19.77 -5.79 -43.37
N LYS A 237 -19.08 -5.31 -44.42
CA LYS A 237 -17.89 -5.95 -44.99
C LYS A 237 -16.69 -5.71 -44.06
N ILE A 238 -15.94 -6.75 -43.75
CA ILE A 238 -14.70 -6.67 -42.98
C ILE A 238 -13.51 -7.05 -43.86
N GLU A 239 -12.47 -6.22 -43.88
CA GLU A 239 -11.26 -6.48 -44.68
C GLU A 239 -10.02 -6.38 -43.81
N PHE A 240 -9.19 -7.40 -43.85
CA PHE A 240 -7.82 -7.40 -43.31
C PHE A 240 -6.86 -7.26 -44.50
N LYS A 241 -5.97 -6.25 -44.44
CA LYS A 241 -4.97 -5.98 -45.47
C LYS A 241 -3.57 -5.94 -44.89
N HIS A 242 -2.79 -6.95 -45.20
CA HIS A 242 -1.38 -7.10 -44.79
C HIS A 242 -1.18 -6.89 -43.28
N VAL A 243 -2.03 -7.50 -42.45
CA VAL A 243 -2.08 -7.29 -41.00
C VAL A 243 -0.96 -8.06 -40.30
N TRP A 244 -0.17 -7.33 -39.51
CA TRP A 244 0.83 -7.86 -38.60
C TRP A 244 0.47 -7.50 -37.17
N PHE A 245 0.44 -8.50 -36.26
CA PHE A 245 0.05 -8.29 -34.89
C PHE A 245 0.88 -9.12 -33.91
N ALA A 246 1.32 -8.47 -32.82
CA ALA A 246 1.95 -9.08 -31.65
C ALA A 246 1.41 -8.43 -30.37
N TYR A 247 1.22 -9.23 -29.30
CA TYR A 247 0.82 -8.68 -27.98
C TYR A 247 1.97 -7.94 -27.27
N ASP A 248 3.22 -8.38 -27.51
CA ASP A 248 4.44 -7.84 -26.87
C ASP A 248 5.28 -6.93 -27.78
N ASN A 249 4.84 -6.67 -29.02
CA ASN A 249 5.52 -5.94 -30.09
C ASN A 249 6.75 -6.66 -30.69
N GLU A 250 7.12 -7.84 -30.24
CA GLU A 250 8.31 -8.57 -30.70
C GLU A 250 7.94 -9.88 -31.40
N ASN A 251 7.03 -10.65 -30.80
CA ASN A 251 6.63 -11.96 -31.29
C ASN A 251 5.34 -11.88 -32.10
N TYR A 252 5.46 -11.73 -33.41
CA TYR A 252 4.30 -11.65 -34.29
C TYR A 252 3.50 -12.95 -34.33
N ILE A 253 2.27 -12.89 -33.86
CA ILE A 253 1.27 -13.96 -33.93
C ILE A 253 0.57 -13.98 -35.28
N LEU A 254 0.22 -12.81 -35.80
CA LEU A 254 -0.26 -12.66 -37.17
C LEU A 254 0.85 -12.05 -38.02
N ARG A 255 1.09 -12.63 -39.18
CA ARG A 255 2.14 -12.20 -40.11
C ARG A 255 1.57 -12.13 -41.52
N ASP A 256 1.40 -10.91 -42.04
CA ASP A 256 0.92 -10.62 -43.37
C ASP A 256 -0.44 -11.26 -43.70
N VAL A 257 -1.38 -11.14 -42.76
CA VAL A 257 -2.70 -11.77 -42.88
C VAL A 257 -3.63 -10.84 -43.67
N SER A 258 -4.17 -11.38 -44.79
CA SER A 258 -5.11 -10.68 -45.66
C SER A 258 -6.30 -11.58 -45.95
N PHE A 259 -7.52 -11.07 -45.72
CA PHE A 259 -8.78 -11.74 -46.09
C PHE A 259 -9.93 -10.73 -46.08
N THR A 260 -11.03 -11.15 -46.69
CA THR A 260 -12.29 -10.34 -46.72
C THR A 260 -13.43 -11.23 -46.25
N ILE A 261 -14.31 -10.65 -45.42
CA ILE A 261 -15.59 -11.24 -45.00
C ILE A 261 -16.70 -10.37 -45.61
N ASN A 262 -17.52 -10.94 -46.48
CA ASN A 262 -18.63 -10.23 -47.09
C ASN A 262 -19.88 -10.18 -46.18
N PRO A 263 -20.77 -9.22 -46.36
CA PRO A 263 -22.01 -9.14 -45.62
C PRO A 263 -22.81 -10.45 -45.66
N GLY A 264 -23.17 -10.99 -44.46
CA GLY A 264 -23.95 -12.23 -44.34
C GLY A 264 -23.13 -13.52 -44.50
N GLU A 265 -21.84 -13.44 -44.78
CA GLU A 265 -20.95 -14.59 -44.88
C GLU A 265 -20.63 -15.19 -43.49
N LYS A 266 -20.61 -16.53 -43.39
CA LYS A 266 -20.19 -17.26 -42.21
C LYS A 266 -18.77 -17.81 -42.40
N VAL A 267 -17.82 -17.26 -41.66
CA VAL A 267 -16.41 -17.62 -41.75
C VAL A 267 -15.97 -18.35 -40.49
N ALA A 268 -15.24 -19.45 -40.62
CA ALA A 268 -14.63 -20.20 -39.52
C ALA A 268 -13.10 -20.14 -39.62
N PHE A 269 -12.46 -19.68 -38.54
CA PHE A 269 -11.00 -19.73 -38.42
C PHE A 269 -10.58 -21.08 -37.79
N VAL A 270 -9.81 -21.89 -38.54
CA VAL A 270 -9.32 -23.21 -38.12
C VAL A 270 -7.80 -23.20 -38.07
N GLY A 271 -7.23 -23.96 -37.13
CA GLY A 271 -5.79 -24.06 -36.97
C GLY A 271 -5.39 -24.56 -35.58
N ALA A 272 -4.12 -24.83 -35.35
CA ALA A 272 -3.57 -25.28 -34.08
C ALA A 272 -3.79 -24.25 -32.95
N THR A 273 -3.69 -24.68 -31.68
CA THR A 273 -3.68 -23.77 -30.54
C THR A 273 -2.49 -22.81 -30.66
N GLY A 274 -2.73 -21.52 -30.45
CA GLY A 274 -1.71 -20.48 -30.62
C GLY A 274 -1.61 -19.89 -32.04
N ALA A 275 -2.37 -20.39 -33.03
CA ALA A 275 -2.32 -19.90 -34.43
C ALA A 275 -2.98 -18.48 -34.63
N GLY A 276 -3.35 -17.79 -33.57
CA GLY A 276 -3.89 -16.42 -33.68
C GLY A 276 -5.40 -16.29 -33.95
N LYS A 277 -6.17 -17.38 -33.89
CA LYS A 277 -7.63 -17.36 -34.16
C LYS A 277 -8.39 -16.37 -33.29
N SER A 278 -8.20 -16.42 -31.99
CA SER A 278 -8.83 -15.49 -31.03
C SER A 278 -8.29 -14.07 -31.18
N SER A 279 -7.04 -13.92 -31.63
CA SER A 279 -6.44 -12.60 -31.87
C SER A 279 -7.16 -11.86 -33.01
N ILE A 280 -7.58 -12.58 -34.07
CA ILE A 280 -8.37 -11.97 -35.16
C ILE A 280 -9.68 -11.38 -34.63
N LEU A 281 -10.40 -12.13 -33.78
CA LEU A 281 -11.66 -11.65 -33.19
C LEU A 281 -11.42 -10.42 -32.29
N ASN A 282 -10.35 -10.45 -31.49
CA ASN A 282 -9.98 -9.32 -30.63
C ASN A 282 -9.60 -8.08 -31.45
N LEU A 283 -9.00 -8.26 -32.62
CA LEU A 283 -8.64 -7.15 -33.51
C LEU A 283 -9.87 -6.57 -34.23
N ILE A 284 -10.87 -7.38 -34.61
CA ILE A 284 -12.13 -6.91 -35.17
C ILE A 284 -12.85 -6.00 -34.18
N GLY A 285 -12.84 -6.38 -32.88
CA GLY A 285 -13.41 -5.56 -31.80
C GLY A 285 -12.51 -4.38 -31.37
N ARG A 286 -11.37 -4.19 -32.02
CA ARG A 286 -10.36 -3.18 -31.66
C ARG A 286 -9.98 -3.20 -30.18
N TYR A 287 -9.85 -4.39 -29.57
CA TYR A 287 -9.30 -4.52 -28.21
C TYR A 287 -7.79 -4.26 -28.17
N TYR A 288 -7.12 -4.38 -29.34
CA TYR A 288 -5.71 -4.08 -29.57
C TYR A 288 -5.55 -3.37 -30.90
N ASP A 289 -4.54 -2.52 -31.02
CA ASP A 289 -4.11 -1.93 -32.29
C ASP A 289 -3.05 -2.80 -32.96
N ILE A 290 -3.10 -2.90 -34.28
CA ILE A 290 -2.13 -3.61 -35.10
C ILE A 290 -0.84 -2.81 -35.30
N GLN A 291 0.29 -3.52 -35.51
CA GLN A 291 1.58 -2.87 -35.77
C GLN A 291 1.76 -2.50 -37.25
N LYS A 292 1.24 -3.30 -38.18
CA LYS A 292 1.32 -3.04 -39.63
C LYS A 292 0.04 -3.52 -40.31
N GLY A 293 -0.25 -2.91 -41.47
CA GLY A 293 -1.45 -3.20 -42.26
C GLY A 293 -2.64 -2.36 -41.87
N GLU A 294 -3.82 -2.78 -42.31
CA GLU A 294 -5.09 -2.10 -42.08
C GLU A 294 -6.21 -3.10 -41.82
N ILE A 295 -7.15 -2.72 -40.97
CA ILE A 295 -8.41 -3.44 -40.76
C ILE A 295 -9.53 -2.43 -41.09
N LEU A 296 -10.37 -2.80 -42.02
CA LEU A 296 -11.44 -1.92 -42.53
C LEU A 296 -12.81 -2.54 -42.27
N ILE A 297 -13.78 -1.71 -41.92
CA ILE A 297 -15.21 -2.02 -41.86
C ILE A 297 -15.90 -1.11 -42.89
N ASP A 298 -16.50 -1.70 -43.96
CA ASP A 298 -17.08 -0.97 -45.09
C ASP A 298 -16.12 0.04 -45.74
N GLY A 299 -14.82 -0.30 -45.79
CA GLY A 299 -13.79 0.56 -46.34
C GLY A 299 -13.28 1.65 -45.40
N ILE A 300 -13.83 1.77 -44.18
CA ILE A 300 -13.39 2.72 -43.15
C ILE A 300 -12.41 1.98 -42.20
N ASN A 301 -11.27 2.60 -41.88
CA ASN A 301 -10.33 2.01 -40.95
C ASN A 301 -10.94 1.99 -39.54
N ILE A 302 -10.80 0.86 -38.83
CA ILE A 302 -11.32 0.73 -37.45
C ILE A 302 -10.72 1.72 -36.45
N LYS A 303 -9.67 2.46 -36.82
CA LYS A 303 -9.07 3.53 -36.01
C LYS A 303 -9.79 4.86 -36.17
N ASP A 304 -10.51 5.04 -37.26
CA ASP A 304 -11.21 6.29 -37.66
C ASP A 304 -12.67 6.26 -37.25
#